data_c7fafc4a39e29477e8872edd94ebccd4
#
_entry.id   c7fafc4a39e29477e8872edd94ebccd4
#
_cell.length_a   1.000
_cell.length_b   1.000
_cell.length_c   1.000
_cell.angle_alpha   90.00
_cell.angle_beta   90.00
_cell.angle_gamma   90.00
#
_symmetry.space_group_name_H-M   'P 1'
#
loop_
_entity.id
_entity.type
_entity.pdbx_description
1 polymer ?
#
loop_
_entity_poly.entity_id
_entity_poly.type
_entity_poly.pdbx_seq_one_letter_code
_entity_poly.pdbx_strand_id
1 'polypeptide(L)'
;MYTKLSGTDLDIAVNAARHEENITVDAAGPEILTYTELIDQIAIAVRRRPPYVYLPPSLLVLSGKVMGLLLRDVILTAEEVKGLMMELLVSDEAPQGTRRFDDWLLRQADTIGRYYASELDRHFRMPGASVTQTGPRPAQP
;
A
#
# COMPACT_ATOMS: atom_id res chain seq x y z
N MET A 1 -11.66 -2.32 8.22
CA MET A 1 -11.64 -3.31 7.13
C MET A 1 -10.42 -4.17 7.37
N TYR A 2 -10.60 -5.39 7.83
CA TYR A 2 -9.48 -6.32 7.98
C TYR A 2 -8.88 -6.49 6.59
N THR A 3 -7.60 -6.18 6.44
CA THR A 3 -6.85 -6.57 5.24
C THR A 3 -7.01 -8.07 5.15
N LYS A 4 -7.79 -8.55 4.18
CA LYS A 4 -7.94 -9.98 3.95
C LYS A 4 -6.56 -10.48 3.60
N LEU A 5 -5.90 -11.13 4.55
CA LEU A 5 -4.61 -11.77 4.32
C LEU A 5 -4.71 -12.53 3.00
N SER A 6 -3.76 -12.32 2.11
CA SER A 6 -3.75 -13.07 0.85
C SER A 6 -3.54 -14.54 1.17
N GLY A 7 -4.01 -15.46 0.31
CA GLY A 7 -3.77 -16.88 0.54
C GLY A 7 -2.29 -17.19 0.79
N THR A 8 -1.39 -16.43 0.14
CA THR A 8 0.07 -16.57 0.30
C THR A 8 0.53 -16.19 1.70
N ASP A 9 0.02 -15.09 2.29
CA ASP A 9 0.39 -14.66 3.64
C ASP A 9 -0.08 -15.67 4.68
N LEU A 10 -1.28 -16.24 4.47
CA LEU A 10 -1.81 -17.33 5.32
C LEU A 10 -0.97 -18.59 5.21
N ASP A 11 -0.54 -18.96 4.01
CA ASP A 11 0.32 -20.13 3.80
C ASP A 11 1.67 -19.97 4.49
N ILE A 12 2.29 -18.78 4.39
CA ILE A 12 3.54 -18.45 5.09
C ILE A 12 3.33 -18.54 6.61
N ALA A 13 2.27 -17.92 7.14
CA ALA A 13 1.97 -17.95 8.57
C ALA A 13 1.71 -19.38 9.09
N VAL A 14 0.94 -20.19 8.34
CA VAL A 14 0.67 -21.59 8.69
C VAL A 14 1.93 -22.42 8.65
N ASN A 15 2.80 -22.22 7.66
CA ASN A 15 4.06 -22.93 7.59
C ASN A 15 4.99 -22.52 8.74
N ALA A 16 5.11 -21.24 9.04
CA ALA A 16 5.90 -20.76 10.17
C ALA A 16 5.40 -21.34 11.51
N ALA A 17 4.07 -21.41 11.71
CA ALA A 17 3.48 -21.98 12.92
C ALA A 17 3.73 -23.51 13.13
N ARG A 18 4.22 -24.21 12.12
CA ARG A 18 4.57 -25.65 12.23
C ARG A 18 5.98 -25.89 12.77
N HIS A 19 6.78 -24.85 12.84
CA HIS A 19 8.11 -24.94 13.42
C HIS A 19 8.02 -24.93 14.95
N GLU A 20 8.77 -25.79 15.62
CA GLU A 20 8.83 -25.84 17.09
C GLU A 20 9.77 -24.77 17.65
N GLU A 21 10.67 -24.24 16.83
CA GLU A 21 11.62 -23.20 17.20
C GLU A 21 11.09 -21.81 16.82
N ASN A 22 11.60 -20.77 17.50
CA ASN A 22 11.32 -19.40 17.13
C ASN A 22 12.02 -19.08 15.79
N ILE A 23 11.23 -18.77 14.78
CA ILE A 23 11.72 -18.38 13.47
C ILE A 23 11.21 -16.96 13.12
N THR A 24 12.02 -16.23 12.37
CA THR A 24 11.62 -15.00 11.71
C THR A 24 11.62 -15.25 10.21
N VAL A 25 10.55 -14.87 9.53
CA VAL A 25 10.40 -15.09 8.09
C VAL A 25 9.92 -13.80 7.45
N ASP A 26 10.62 -13.36 6.43
CA ASP A 26 10.21 -12.21 5.64
C ASP A 26 9.14 -12.61 4.64
N ALA A 27 7.96 -12.04 4.77
CA ALA A 27 6.84 -12.27 3.85
C ALA A 27 6.99 -11.42 2.56
N ALA A 28 8.11 -11.56 1.86
CA ALA A 28 8.41 -10.83 0.65
C ALA A 28 7.85 -11.53 -0.60
N GLY A 29 7.35 -10.73 -1.54
CA GLY A 29 6.94 -11.21 -2.87
C GLY A 29 8.14 -11.51 -3.79
N PRO A 30 7.89 -12.10 -4.96
CA PRO A 30 8.95 -12.53 -5.87
C PRO A 30 9.65 -11.39 -6.62
N GLU A 31 9.18 -10.16 -6.44
CA GLU A 31 9.66 -8.98 -7.18
C GLU A 31 10.21 -7.92 -6.24
N ILE A 32 11.37 -7.41 -6.57
CA ILE A 32 11.91 -6.18 -5.99
C ILE A 32 11.61 -5.06 -6.98
N LEU A 33 10.82 -4.09 -6.56
CA LEU A 33 10.42 -2.96 -7.38
C LEU A 33 11.04 -1.68 -6.80
N THR A 34 11.58 -0.85 -7.66
CA THR A 34 11.88 0.53 -7.29
C THR A 34 10.58 1.30 -7.05
N TYR A 35 10.64 2.39 -6.29
CA TYR A 35 9.46 3.22 -6.04
C TYR A 35 8.86 3.76 -7.34
N THR A 36 9.69 4.09 -8.32
CA THR A 36 9.24 4.57 -9.64
C THR A 36 8.49 3.48 -10.39
N GLU A 37 9.03 2.25 -10.43
CA GLU A 37 8.36 1.11 -11.07
C GLU A 37 7.04 0.77 -10.41
N LEU A 38 6.96 0.84 -9.08
CA LEU A 38 5.72 0.66 -8.32
C LEU A 38 4.65 1.69 -8.74
N ILE A 39 5.03 2.97 -8.82
CA ILE A 39 4.13 4.05 -9.25
C ILE A 39 3.73 3.89 -10.71
N ASP A 40 4.65 3.49 -11.60
CA ASP A 40 4.35 3.25 -13.00
C ASP A 40 3.34 2.12 -13.18
N GLN A 41 3.51 1.01 -12.49
CA GLN A 41 2.57 -0.11 -12.52
C GLN A 41 1.17 0.32 -12.05
N ILE A 42 1.09 1.06 -10.94
CA ILE A 42 -0.18 1.61 -10.44
C ILE A 42 -0.79 2.57 -11.47
N ALA A 43 0.01 3.48 -12.03
CA ALA A 43 -0.45 4.45 -13.03
C ALA A 43 -1.04 3.77 -14.27
N ILE A 44 -0.40 2.72 -14.75
CA ILE A 44 -0.90 1.89 -15.86
C ILE A 44 -2.24 1.25 -15.47
N ALA A 45 -2.33 0.64 -14.30
CA ALA A 45 -3.55 -0.03 -13.84
C ALA A 45 -4.74 0.95 -13.73
N VAL A 46 -4.53 2.16 -13.19
CA VAL A 46 -5.57 3.19 -13.08
C VAL A 46 -5.74 4.02 -14.35
N ARG A 47 -5.01 3.70 -15.44
CA ARG A 47 -5.02 4.40 -16.73
C ARG A 47 -4.75 5.89 -16.60
N ARG A 48 -3.78 6.27 -15.76
CA ARG A 48 -3.34 7.63 -15.54
C ARG A 48 -1.85 7.76 -15.85
N ARG A 49 -1.41 8.96 -16.17
CA ARG A 49 0.01 9.29 -16.40
C ARG A 49 0.35 10.51 -15.54
N PRO A 50 0.63 10.34 -14.26
CA PRO A 50 1.00 11.45 -13.40
C PRO A 50 2.37 12.01 -13.83
N PRO A 51 2.59 13.32 -13.75
CA PRO A 51 3.92 13.89 -13.91
C PRO A 51 4.77 13.52 -12.70
N TYR A 52 6.03 13.16 -12.92
CA TYR A 52 7.01 12.98 -11.85
C TYR A 52 7.60 14.32 -11.43
N VAL A 53 7.59 14.58 -10.14
CA VAL A 53 8.25 15.75 -9.54
C VAL A 53 9.24 15.23 -8.50
N TYR A 54 10.52 15.46 -8.76
CA TYR A 54 11.57 15.07 -7.82
C TYR A 54 11.78 16.17 -6.80
N LEU A 55 11.52 15.86 -5.54
CA LEU A 55 11.66 16.78 -4.41
C LEU A 55 12.72 16.26 -3.43
N PRO A 56 13.54 17.12 -2.84
CA PRO A 56 14.38 16.75 -1.73
C PRO A 56 13.51 16.28 -0.54
N PRO A 57 14.00 15.35 0.31
CA PRO A 57 13.21 14.73 1.38
C PRO A 57 12.49 15.72 2.31
N SER A 58 13.13 16.85 2.62
CA SER A 58 12.53 17.90 3.46
C SER A 58 11.30 18.56 2.81
N LEU A 59 11.35 18.81 1.50
CA LEU A 59 10.22 19.36 0.76
C LEU A 59 9.13 18.32 0.55
N LEU A 60 9.50 17.04 0.39
CA LEU A 60 8.54 15.96 0.31
C LEU A 60 7.71 15.84 1.60
N VAL A 61 8.36 15.85 2.76
CA VAL A 61 7.67 15.84 4.07
C VAL A 61 6.80 17.08 4.24
N LEU A 62 7.29 18.25 3.85
CA LEU A 62 6.51 19.50 3.94
C LEU A 62 5.27 19.45 3.05
N SER A 63 5.40 18.99 1.80
CA SER A 63 4.27 18.83 0.88
C SER A 63 3.25 17.82 1.39
N GLY A 64 3.72 16.70 1.98
CA GLY A 64 2.86 15.72 2.65
C GLY A 64 2.05 16.32 3.80
N LYS A 65 2.68 17.14 4.64
CA LYS A 65 1.98 17.85 5.74
C LYS A 65 0.93 18.84 5.22
N VAL A 66 1.26 19.62 4.20
CA VAL A 66 0.31 20.59 3.59
C VAL A 66 -0.88 19.84 2.99
N MET A 67 -0.63 18.79 2.24
CA MET A 67 -1.69 17.96 1.66
C MET A 67 -2.52 17.27 2.74
N GLY A 68 -1.87 16.73 3.78
CA GLY A 68 -2.53 16.13 4.93
C GLY A 68 -3.47 17.10 5.65
N LEU A 69 -3.08 18.35 5.80
CA LEU A 69 -3.93 19.40 6.37
C LEU A 69 -5.17 19.65 5.50
N LEU A 70 -5.01 19.69 4.17
CA LEU A 70 -6.11 19.88 3.22
C LEU A 70 -7.09 18.69 3.23
N LEU A 71 -6.59 17.48 3.29
CA LEU A 71 -7.39 16.27 3.29
C LEU A 71 -7.82 15.82 4.70
N ARG A 72 -7.33 16.50 5.76
CA ARG A 72 -7.52 16.11 7.16
C ARG A 72 -7.09 14.66 7.41
N ASP A 73 -5.96 14.28 6.84
CA ASP A 73 -5.39 12.94 6.93
C ASP A 73 -3.87 12.97 7.07
N VAL A 74 -3.27 11.85 7.46
CA VAL A 74 -1.81 11.69 7.47
C VAL A 74 -1.40 10.98 6.19
N ILE A 75 -0.73 11.72 5.28
CA ILE A 75 -0.36 11.18 3.97
C ILE A 75 1.05 10.61 3.98
N LEU A 76 1.98 11.32 4.64
CA LEU A 76 3.38 10.96 4.64
C LEU A 76 4.06 11.51 5.89
N THR A 77 4.75 10.65 6.61
CA THR A 77 5.55 11.02 7.78
C THR A 77 7.04 11.10 7.45
N ALA A 78 7.80 11.76 8.31
CA ALA A 78 9.26 11.83 8.14
C ALA A 78 9.91 10.45 8.35
N GLU A 79 9.34 9.63 9.23
CA GLU A 79 9.78 8.27 9.52
C GLU A 79 9.59 7.35 8.30
N GLU A 80 8.45 7.46 7.62
CA GLU A 80 8.20 6.70 6.38
C GLU A 80 9.17 7.09 5.27
N VAL A 81 9.40 8.39 5.05
CA VAL A 81 10.39 8.85 4.07
C VAL A 81 11.79 8.32 4.41
N LYS A 82 12.17 8.36 5.69
CA LYS A 82 13.46 7.82 6.14
C LYS A 82 13.55 6.32 5.92
N GLY A 83 12.48 5.57 6.24
CA GLY A 83 12.42 4.12 6.01
C GLY A 83 12.58 3.75 4.54
N LEU A 84 11.90 4.48 3.64
CA LEU A 84 12.05 4.29 2.20
C LEU A 84 13.47 4.57 1.71
N MET A 85 14.12 5.63 2.23
CA MET A 85 15.50 5.97 1.86
C MET A 85 16.54 4.98 2.41
N MET A 86 16.22 4.26 3.46
CA MET A 86 17.08 3.23 4.05
C MET A 86 16.80 1.83 3.49
N GLU A 87 15.96 1.72 2.47
CA GLU A 87 15.57 0.45 1.82
C GLU A 87 15.00 -0.60 2.80
N LEU A 88 14.39 -0.14 3.92
CA LEU A 88 13.85 -1.02 4.95
C LEU A 88 12.68 -1.92 4.49
N LEU A 89 12.18 -1.71 3.29
CA LEU A 89 11.11 -2.52 2.69
C LEU A 89 11.66 -3.62 1.77
N VAL A 90 12.97 -3.71 1.61
CA VAL A 90 13.62 -4.75 0.80
C VAL A 90 14.09 -5.86 1.74
N SER A 91 13.75 -7.10 1.42
CA SER A 91 14.24 -8.27 2.13
C SER A 91 15.50 -8.80 1.46
N ASP A 92 16.50 -9.15 2.26
CA ASP A 92 17.71 -9.85 1.80
C ASP A 92 17.50 -11.38 1.69
N GLU A 93 16.35 -11.88 2.14
CA GLU A 93 16.03 -13.30 2.12
C GLU A 93 15.36 -13.70 0.79
N ALA A 94 15.38 -15.01 0.51
CA ALA A 94 14.68 -15.55 -0.63
C ALA A 94 13.15 -15.29 -0.51
N PRO A 95 12.49 -14.83 -1.57
CA PRO A 95 11.06 -14.51 -1.51
C PRO A 95 10.23 -15.74 -1.16
N GLN A 96 9.36 -15.61 -0.18
CA GLN A 96 8.42 -16.66 0.26
C GLN A 96 7.07 -16.54 -0.45
N GLY A 97 6.72 -15.33 -0.88
CA GLY A 97 5.51 -15.07 -1.63
C GLY A 97 5.65 -15.44 -3.10
N THR A 98 4.58 -15.98 -3.68
CA THR A 98 4.55 -16.38 -5.11
C THR A 98 3.73 -15.43 -5.98
N ARG A 99 2.99 -14.52 -5.37
CA ARG A 99 2.11 -13.60 -6.09
C ARG A 99 2.86 -12.36 -6.55
N ARG A 100 2.77 -12.07 -7.83
CA ARG A 100 3.30 -10.85 -8.42
C ARG A 100 2.38 -9.67 -8.18
N PHE A 101 2.97 -8.49 -8.02
CA PHE A 101 2.23 -7.25 -7.78
C PHE A 101 1.43 -6.80 -9.01
N ASP A 102 2.01 -6.91 -10.20
CA ASP A 102 1.36 -6.59 -11.47
C ASP A 102 0.11 -7.44 -11.74
N ASP A 103 0.18 -8.74 -11.48
CA ASP A 103 -0.97 -9.65 -11.59
C ASP A 103 -2.11 -9.29 -10.65
N TRP A 104 -1.78 -8.86 -9.43
CA TRP A 104 -2.75 -8.40 -8.46
C TRP A 104 -3.40 -7.08 -8.91
N LEU A 105 -2.60 -6.13 -9.39
CA LEU A 105 -3.08 -4.86 -9.92
C LEU A 105 -4.07 -5.04 -11.07
N LEU A 106 -3.77 -5.91 -12.02
CA LEU A 106 -4.65 -6.19 -13.15
C LEU A 106 -6.02 -6.70 -12.70
N ARG A 107 -6.06 -7.56 -11.68
CA ARG A 107 -7.33 -8.05 -11.11
C ARG A 107 -8.10 -7.00 -10.34
N GLN A 108 -7.44 -5.98 -9.83
CA GLN A 108 -8.04 -4.91 -9.02
C GLN A 108 -8.20 -3.59 -9.81
N ALA A 109 -7.80 -3.55 -11.09
CA ALA A 109 -7.78 -2.34 -11.90
C ALA A 109 -9.10 -1.57 -11.94
N ASP A 110 -10.23 -2.30 -11.86
CA ASP A 110 -11.56 -1.69 -11.85
C ASP A 110 -11.97 -1.06 -10.51
N THR A 111 -11.25 -1.33 -9.44
CA THR A 111 -11.57 -0.86 -8.09
C THR A 111 -10.57 0.13 -7.53
N ILE A 112 -9.29 0.01 -7.92
CA ILE A 112 -8.20 0.84 -7.44
C ILE A 112 -8.35 2.29 -7.95
N GLY A 113 -8.09 3.25 -7.08
CA GLY A 113 -8.03 4.67 -7.43
C GLY A 113 -9.37 5.34 -7.72
N ARG A 114 -10.50 4.65 -7.51
CA ARG A 114 -11.83 5.24 -7.71
C ARG A 114 -12.27 6.14 -6.57
N TYR A 115 -11.83 5.85 -5.36
CA TYR A 115 -12.19 6.58 -4.15
C TYR A 115 -10.96 6.81 -3.30
N TYR A 116 -10.93 7.98 -2.65
CA TYR A 116 -9.92 8.25 -1.63
C TYR A 116 -10.22 7.40 -0.38
N ALA A 117 -9.22 6.71 0.13
CA ALA A 117 -9.28 5.98 1.38
C ALA A 117 -8.43 6.72 2.42
N SER A 118 -9.06 7.26 3.45
CA SER A 118 -8.35 7.95 4.54
C SER A 118 -7.60 6.92 5.39
N GLU A 119 -6.33 7.18 5.66
CA GLU A 119 -5.52 6.36 6.56
C GLU A 119 -6.02 6.44 8.00
N LEU A 120 -6.45 7.63 8.45
CA LEU A 120 -7.03 7.80 9.78
C LEU A 120 -8.32 7.03 9.94
N ASP A 121 -9.19 7.04 8.92
CA ASP A 121 -10.44 6.28 8.97
C ASP A 121 -10.19 4.77 8.98
N ARG A 122 -9.18 4.32 8.22
CA ARG A 122 -8.85 2.91 8.09
C ARG A 122 -8.26 2.33 9.37
N HIS A 123 -7.45 3.10 10.09
CA HIS A 123 -6.72 2.62 11.26
C HIS A 123 -7.36 2.98 12.61
N PHE A 124 -8.06 4.09 12.69
CA PHE A 124 -8.50 4.65 13.97
C PHE A 124 -10.01 4.79 14.14
N ARG A 125 -10.81 4.64 13.06
CA ARG A 125 -12.28 4.62 13.18
C ARG A 125 -12.79 3.19 13.21
N MET A 126 -13.62 2.90 14.22
CA MET A 126 -14.29 1.60 14.35
C MET A 126 -15.20 1.34 13.14
N PRO A 127 -15.35 0.06 12.68
CA PRO A 127 -16.32 -0.32 11.68
C PRO A 127 -17.73 0.02 12.18
N GLY A 128 -18.38 1.00 11.59
CA GLY A 128 -19.73 1.46 11.97
C GLY A 128 -19.91 2.98 11.92
N ALA A 129 -18.87 3.79 11.92
CA ALA A 129 -18.98 5.21 11.63
C ALA A 129 -19.14 5.38 10.11
N SER A 130 -20.28 5.91 9.68
CA SER A 130 -20.65 6.11 8.29
C SER A 130 -19.54 6.83 7.52
N VAL A 131 -18.94 6.11 6.58
CA VAL A 131 -18.11 6.72 5.54
C VAL A 131 -19.04 7.65 4.76
N THR A 132 -18.82 8.96 4.86
CA THR A 132 -19.46 9.93 3.99
C THR A 132 -18.89 9.67 2.58
N GLN A 133 -19.60 8.86 1.81
CA GLN A 133 -19.29 8.64 0.40
C GLN A 133 -19.57 9.95 -0.35
N THR A 134 -18.57 10.79 -0.49
CA THR A 134 -18.62 11.97 -1.34
C THR A 134 -18.29 11.55 -2.78
N GLY A 135 -19.20 10.80 -3.39
CA GLY A 135 -19.13 10.41 -4.78
C GLY A 135 -20.45 9.82 -5.28
N PRO A 136 -20.81 9.99 -6.56
CA PRO A 136 -22.05 9.47 -7.09
C PRO A 136 -22.09 7.94 -6.97
N ARG A 137 -23.14 7.42 -6.35
CA ARG A 137 -23.41 5.99 -6.22
C ARG A 137 -23.55 5.39 -7.63
N PRO A 138 -22.80 4.34 -8.00
CA PRO A 138 -23.07 3.66 -9.27
C PRO A 138 -24.49 3.09 -9.25
N ALA A 139 -25.25 3.31 -10.31
CA ALA A 139 -26.55 2.69 -10.51
C ALA A 139 -26.40 1.17 -10.44
N GLN A 140 -27.17 0.54 -9.57
CA GLN A 140 -27.28 -0.92 -9.54
C GLN A 140 -28.15 -1.37 -10.74
N PRO A 141 -27.82 -2.50 -11.36
CA PRO A 141 -28.59 -3.07 -12.44
C PRO A 141 -29.97 -3.54 -11.99
#